data_b44a41081f283a7d68aa5d5573619d7c
#
_entry.id   b44a41081f283a7d68aa5d5573619d7c
#
_cell.length_a   1.000
_cell.length_b   1.000
_cell.length_c   1.000
_cell.angle_alpha   90.00
_cell.angle_beta   90.00
_cell.angle_gamma   90.00
#
_symmetry.space_group_name_H-M   'P 1'
#
loop_
_entity.id
_entity.type
_entity.pdbx_description
1 polymer ?
#
loop_
_entity_poly.entity_id
_entity_poly.type
_entity_poly.pdbx_seq_one_letter_code
_entity_poly.pdbx_strand_id
1 'polypeptide(L)'
;MIVSIGYIMRTFLIRTITVISVFLLSSIRLLASPQQSELLIIQNDTIPLYQILLPSDLRNQLWNDHVSEMDIVDEMSFGNWRGYRGIWELADDALYLVGFEFGFGGLGLERLFPDRVKDGKVLADWYNSKLIIPKGNVLRWDGIFSRTYIEEEHLTFQNGHIISRKIVQNYVDLPNGISRLEENPYSPNNEIAEMIFNRIVSVKTDWNALDERCWLGVMGDYTFIIGANGRIKSVEDDFQEHSAITRLFKRRLRGLRFDIIKFNGEPYEERVRFFIDLDENANELVLHVY
;
A
#
# COMPACT_ATOMS: atom_id res chain seq x y z
N MET A 1 11.29 -47.87 -31.45
CA MET A 1 11.85 -46.52 -31.64
C MET A 1 10.78 -45.41 -31.79
N ILE A 2 9.66 -45.67 -32.43
CA ILE A 2 8.56 -44.67 -32.64
C ILE A 2 7.81 -44.33 -31.37
N VAL A 3 7.62 -45.25 -30.42
CA VAL A 3 6.90 -45.03 -29.15
C VAL A 3 7.62 -44.07 -28.19
N SER A 4 8.96 -44.06 -28.23
CA SER A 4 9.78 -43.21 -27.36
C SER A 4 9.72 -41.71 -27.74
N ILE A 5 9.58 -41.41 -29.03
CA ILE A 5 9.52 -40.01 -29.51
C ILE A 5 8.20 -39.35 -29.12
N GLY A 6 7.10 -40.09 -29.18
CA GLY A 6 5.79 -39.59 -28.78
C GLY A 6 5.69 -39.23 -27.29
N TYR A 7 6.36 -40.02 -26.45
CA TYR A 7 6.40 -39.76 -25.00
C TYR A 7 7.22 -38.51 -24.67
N ILE A 8 8.36 -38.32 -25.30
CA ILE A 8 9.23 -37.15 -25.11
C ILE A 8 8.52 -35.85 -25.60
N MET A 9 7.90 -35.90 -26.78
CA MET A 9 7.12 -34.76 -27.28
C MET A 9 5.95 -34.37 -26.37
N ARG A 10 5.23 -35.40 -25.85
CA ARG A 10 4.08 -35.15 -24.95
C ARG A 10 4.54 -34.52 -23.62
N THR A 11 5.66 -34.97 -23.07
CA THR A 11 6.21 -34.41 -21.82
C THR A 11 6.75 -33.00 -22.03
N PHE A 12 7.35 -32.72 -23.18
CA PHE A 12 7.82 -31.40 -23.54
C PHE A 12 6.62 -30.43 -23.72
N LEU A 13 5.59 -30.85 -24.42
CA LEU A 13 4.36 -30.06 -24.63
C LEU A 13 3.66 -29.71 -23.30
N ILE A 14 3.51 -30.67 -22.39
CA ILE A 14 2.90 -30.47 -21.08
C ILE A 14 3.74 -29.48 -20.26
N ARG A 15 5.06 -29.62 -20.24
CA ARG A 15 5.93 -28.67 -19.51
C ARG A 15 5.85 -27.26 -20.08
N THR A 16 5.83 -27.12 -21.40
CA THR A 16 5.70 -25.82 -22.07
C THR A 16 4.35 -25.16 -21.77
N ILE A 17 3.25 -25.94 -21.81
CA ILE A 17 1.90 -25.42 -21.47
C ILE A 17 1.85 -25.02 -19.98
N THR A 18 2.45 -25.81 -19.09
CA THR A 18 2.49 -25.48 -17.66
C THR A 18 3.25 -24.19 -17.39
N VAL A 19 4.41 -24.01 -18.03
CA VAL A 19 5.22 -22.77 -17.91
C VAL A 19 4.46 -21.57 -18.45
N ILE A 20 3.82 -21.69 -19.63
CA ILE A 20 3.02 -20.62 -20.21
C ILE A 20 1.81 -20.30 -19.32
N SER A 21 1.15 -21.31 -18.73
CA SER A 21 0.01 -21.08 -17.82
C SER A 21 0.43 -20.39 -16.53
N VAL A 22 1.57 -20.74 -15.97
CA VAL A 22 2.15 -20.08 -14.78
C VAL A 22 2.53 -18.63 -15.13
N PHE A 23 3.12 -18.39 -16.29
CA PHE A 23 3.46 -17.04 -16.76
C PHE A 23 2.21 -16.19 -17.01
N LEU A 24 1.16 -16.74 -17.59
CA LEU A 24 -0.12 -16.03 -17.80
C LEU A 24 -0.84 -15.73 -16.48
N LEU A 25 -0.75 -16.62 -15.50
CA LEU A 25 -1.33 -16.40 -14.17
C LEU A 25 -0.54 -15.37 -13.35
N SER A 26 0.79 -15.31 -13.52
CA SER A 26 1.62 -14.31 -12.83
C SER A 26 1.50 -12.91 -13.43
N SER A 27 1.06 -12.79 -14.67
CA SER A 27 0.82 -11.47 -15.32
C SER A 27 -0.57 -10.88 -15.03
N ILE A 28 -1.47 -11.61 -14.39
CA ILE A 28 -2.71 -11.03 -13.87
C ILE A 28 -2.36 -10.29 -12.57
N ARG A 29 -1.97 -9.02 -12.72
CA ARG A 29 -1.96 -8.12 -11.57
C ARG A 29 -3.42 -7.98 -11.13
N LEU A 30 -3.78 -8.64 -10.04
CA LEU A 30 -4.97 -8.29 -9.29
C LEU A 30 -4.70 -6.91 -8.67
N LEU A 31 -4.86 -5.88 -9.47
CA LEU A 31 -4.96 -4.53 -8.94
C LEU A 31 -6.24 -4.52 -8.10
N ALA A 32 -6.09 -4.65 -6.80
CA ALA A 32 -7.20 -4.43 -5.89
C ALA A 32 -7.73 -3.02 -6.18
N SER A 33 -9.02 -2.93 -6.51
CA SER A 33 -9.63 -1.63 -6.78
C SER A 33 -9.53 -0.77 -5.52
N PRO A 34 -9.07 0.48 -5.63
CA PRO A 34 -9.01 1.39 -4.49
C PRO A 34 -10.37 1.47 -3.82
N GLN A 35 -10.38 1.33 -2.50
CA GLN A 35 -11.61 1.42 -1.74
C GLN A 35 -12.02 2.88 -1.54
N GLN A 36 -13.33 3.13 -1.61
CA GLN A 36 -13.89 4.46 -1.33
C GLN A 36 -13.58 4.87 0.12
N SER A 37 -13.24 6.15 0.28
CA SER A 37 -13.05 6.77 1.59
C SER A 37 -14.40 6.92 2.32
N GLU A 38 -14.39 6.98 3.63
CA GLU A 38 -15.44 7.68 4.40
C GLU A 38 -15.39 9.17 4.08
N LEU A 39 -16.43 9.92 4.44
CA LEU A 39 -16.47 11.39 4.36
C LEU A 39 -16.44 12.00 5.76
N LEU A 40 -15.59 12.98 5.96
CA LEU A 40 -15.53 13.73 7.21
C LEU A 40 -15.81 15.21 6.96
N ILE A 41 -16.84 15.73 7.58
CA ILE A 41 -17.21 17.14 7.58
C ILE A 41 -16.52 17.82 8.77
N ILE A 42 -15.72 18.83 8.49
CA ILE A 42 -15.07 19.67 9.49
C ILE A 42 -15.40 21.11 9.15
N GLN A 43 -16.16 21.79 10.01
CA GLN A 43 -16.71 23.11 9.74
C GLN A 43 -17.58 23.09 8.47
N ASN A 44 -17.10 23.64 7.36
CA ASN A 44 -17.83 23.66 6.08
C ASN A 44 -17.13 22.85 4.98
N ASP A 45 -16.03 22.18 5.30
CA ASP A 45 -15.26 21.39 4.36
C ASP A 45 -15.58 19.91 4.52
N THR A 46 -15.64 19.19 3.40
CA THR A 46 -15.76 17.73 3.38
C THR A 46 -14.46 17.13 2.85
N ILE A 47 -13.82 16.30 3.67
CA ILE A 47 -12.57 15.66 3.33
C ILE A 47 -12.74 14.13 3.23
N PRO A 48 -12.01 13.46 2.33
CA PRO A 48 -11.97 12.00 2.28
C PRO A 48 -11.19 11.46 3.48
N LEU A 49 -11.77 10.46 4.14
CA LEU A 49 -11.16 9.80 5.29
C LEU A 49 -10.92 8.33 4.99
N TYR A 50 -9.67 7.91 5.02
CA TYR A 50 -9.26 6.53 4.73
C TYR A 50 -9.07 5.72 6.01
N GLN A 51 -10.10 5.75 6.83
CA GLN A 51 -10.24 4.97 8.07
C GLN A 51 -11.69 4.50 8.21
N ILE A 52 -11.89 3.32 8.80
CA ILE A 52 -13.21 2.77 9.07
C ILE A 52 -13.62 3.17 10.48
N LEU A 53 -14.68 3.94 10.61
CA LEU A 53 -15.13 4.47 11.90
C LEU A 53 -16.31 3.68 12.49
N LEU A 54 -17.02 2.91 11.66
CA LEU A 54 -18.07 2.02 12.13
C LEU A 54 -17.44 0.66 12.50
N PRO A 55 -17.45 0.25 13.78
CA PRO A 55 -16.85 -1.00 14.19
C PRO A 55 -17.60 -2.20 13.59
N SER A 56 -16.90 -3.31 13.42
CA SER A 56 -17.40 -4.48 12.69
C SER A 56 -18.62 -5.13 13.32
N ASP A 57 -18.69 -5.18 14.64
CA ASP A 57 -19.81 -5.69 15.42
C ASP A 57 -21.09 -4.85 15.20
N LEU A 58 -20.98 -3.53 15.33
CA LEU A 58 -22.09 -2.61 15.09
C LEU A 58 -22.53 -2.66 13.61
N ARG A 59 -21.57 -2.66 12.69
CA ARG A 59 -21.88 -2.83 11.26
C ARG A 59 -22.61 -4.13 10.97
N ASN A 60 -22.16 -5.25 11.54
CA ASN A 60 -22.79 -6.55 11.32
C ASN A 60 -24.17 -6.61 11.97
N GLN A 61 -24.37 -5.99 13.11
CA GLN A 61 -25.68 -5.85 13.73
C GLN A 61 -26.64 -5.08 12.83
N LEU A 62 -26.28 -3.87 12.40
CA LEU A 62 -27.09 -3.05 11.50
C LEU A 62 -27.40 -3.80 10.19
N TRP A 63 -26.41 -4.51 9.65
CA TRP A 63 -26.60 -5.32 8.46
C TRP A 63 -27.64 -6.41 8.68
N ASN A 64 -27.51 -7.22 9.71
CA ASN A 64 -28.43 -8.32 10.01
C ASN A 64 -29.86 -7.83 10.29
N ASP A 65 -29.99 -6.70 10.98
CA ASP A 65 -31.29 -6.14 11.35
C ASP A 65 -32.05 -5.55 10.14
N HIS A 66 -31.33 -5.09 9.12
CA HIS A 66 -31.90 -4.32 8.01
C HIS A 66 -31.62 -4.87 6.61
N VAL A 67 -30.91 -6.02 6.48
CA VAL A 67 -30.52 -6.56 5.17
C VAL A 67 -31.68 -6.76 4.20
N SER A 68 -32.85 -7.14 4.69
CA SER A 68 -34.04 -7.35 3.87
C SER A 68 -34.66 -6.07 3.31
N GLU A 69 -34.24 -4.92 3.80
CA GLU A 69 -34.73 -3.60 3.45
C GLU A 69 -33.75 -2.80 2.58
N MET A 70 -32.55 -3.35 2.41
CA MET A 70 -31.48 -2.73 1.66
C MET A 70 -31.49 -3.21 0.22
N ASP A 71 -31.34 -2.29 -0.71
CA ASP A 71 -31.17 -2.61 -2.13
C ASP A 71 -29.68 -2.92 -2.37
N ILE A 72 -29.29 -4.19 -2.04
CA ILE A 72 -27.88 -4.60 -1.92
C ILE A 72 -27.21 -4.79 -3.28
N VAL A 73 -27.98 -5.09 -4.33
CA VAL A 73 -27.44 -5.67 -5.57
C VAL A 73 -26.59 -4.68 -6.35
N ASP A 74 -26.88 -3.37 -6.26
CA ASP A 74 -26.17 -2.33 -7.03
C ASP A 74 -25.07 -1.60 -6.23
N GLU A 75 -24.96 -1.84 -4.93
CA GLU A 75 -24.15 -1.01 -4.02
C GLU A 75 -22.77 -1.59 -3.67
N MET A 76 -22.63 -2.93 -3.75
CA MET A 76 -21.32 -3.58 -3.59
C MET A 76 -20.58 -3.59 -4.92
N SER A 77 -19.68 -2.66 -5.10
CA SER A 77 -18.75 -2.60 -6.24
C SER A 77 -17.34 -3.00 -5.82
N PHE A 78 -16.46 -3.23 -6.78
CA PHE A 78 -15.05 -3.48 -6.51
C PHE A 78 -14.37 -2.33 -5.72
N GLY A 79 -14.88 -1.11 -5.82
CA GLY A 79 -14.43 0.05 -5.04
C GLY A 79 -15.19 0.28 -3.74
N ASN A 80 -16.27 -0.47 -3.46
CA ASN A 80 -17.08 -0.35 -2.25
C ASN A 80 -17.43 -1.73 -1.67
N TRP A 81 -16.42 -2.49 -1.28
CA TRP A 81 -16.58 -3.84 -0.70
C TRP A 81 -17.33 -3.87 0.64
N ARG A 82 -17.40 -2.70 1.31
CA ARG A 82 -18.16 -2.57 2.57
C ARG A 82 -19.66 -2.44 2.34
N GLY A 83 -20.09 -2.11 1.11
CA GLY A 83 -21.47 -1.86 0.77
C GLY A 83 -22.05 -0.56 1.33
N TYR A 84 -21.25 0.26 2.01
CA TYR A 84 -21.66 1.57 2.54
C TYR A 84 -20.50 2.56 2.53
N ARG A 85 -20.83 3.83 2.63
CA ARG A 85 -19.91 4.95 2.88
C ARG A 85 -20.48 5.82 3.99
N GLY A 86 -19.80 5.89 5.11
CA GLY A 86 -20.23 6.74 6.23
C GLY A 86 -19.92 8.21 5.97
N ILE A 87 -20.83 9.08 6.42
CA ILE A 87 -20.68 10.53 6.45
C ILE A 87 -20.60 10.94 7.90
N TRP A 88 -19.50 11.56 8.26
CA TRP A 88 -19.16 11.91 9.63
C TRP A 88 -19.01 13.41 9.78
N GLU A 89 -19.27 13.95 10.96
CA GLU A 89 -19.05 15.33 11.32
C GLU A 89 -18.19 15.44 12.57
N LEU A 90 -17.19 16.30 12.53
CA LEU A 90 -16.41 16.69 13.70
C LEU A 90 -16.87 18.08 14.16
N ALA A 91 -17.60 18.13 15.26
CA ALA A 91 -18.13 19.35 15.84
C ALA A 91 -18.03 19.31 17.37
N ASP A 92 -17.77 20.45 18.00
CA ASP A 92 -17.73 20.62 19.46
C ASP A 92 -16.86 19.55 20.18
N ASP A 93 -15.69 19.27 19.60
CA ASP A 93 -14.76 18.23 20.06
C ASP A 93 -15.36 16.82 20.15
N ALA A 94 -16.41 16.55 19.37
CA ALA A 94 -17.04 15.23 19.29
C ALA A 94 -17.21 14.77 17.84
N LEU A 95 -17.21 13.44 17.65
CA LEU A 95 -17.43 12.78 16.37
C LEU A 95 -18.88 12.32 16.27
N TYR A 96 -19.54 12.71 15.20
CA TYR A 96 -20.91 12.33 14.92
C TYR A 96 -21.02 11.59 13.58
N LEU A 97 -21.87 10.56 13.54
CA LEU A 97 -22.37 9.99 12.30
C LEU A 97 -23.57 10.84 11.86
N VAL A 98 -23.50 11.38 10.64
CA VAL A 98 -24.59 12.21 10.08
C VAL A 98 -25.35 11.52 8.95
N GLY A 99 -24.85 10.40 8.45
CA GLY A 99 -25.54 9.62 7.44
C GLY A 99 -24.65 8.57 6.79
N PHE A 100 -25.23 7.94 5.78
CA PHE A 100 -24.54 7.02 4.90
C PHE A 100 -24.84 7.36 3.45
N GLU A 101 -23.87 7.18 2.57
CA GLU A 101 -24.07 6.97 1.16
C GLU A 101 -24.05 5.47 0.91
N PHE A 102 -24.94 4.99 0.06
CA PHE A 102 -25.09 3.57 -0.26
C PHE A 102 -25.53 2.71 0.95
N GLY A 103 -25.88 1.46 0.72
CA GLY A 103 -26.27 0.50 1.73
C GLY A 103 -27.30 1.05 2.71
N PHE A 104 -26.84 1.50 3.85
CA PHE A 104 -27.70 2.06 4.90
C PHE A 104 -28.31 3.43 4.57
N GLY A 105 -27.86 4.11 3.50
CA GLY A 105 -28.26 5.48 3.18
C GLY A 105 -29.75 5.68 2.95
N GLY A 106 -30.42 4.65 2.39
CA GLY A 106 -31.87 4.69 2.16
C GLY A 106 -32.71 4.54 3.42
N LEU A 107 -32.14 4.14 4.57
CA LEU A 107 -32.92 3.82 5.78
C LEU A 107 -33.09 4.99 6.73
N GLY A 108 -32.21 5.98 6.68
CA GLY A 108 -32.14 7.08 7.63
C GLY A 108 -31.58 6.70 9.01
N LEU A 109 -31.01 7.69 9.71
CA LEU A 109 -30.38 7.45 11.02
C LEU A 109 -31.39 7.07 12.11
N GLU A 110 -32.60 7.63 12.08
CA GLU A 110 -33.66 7.37 13.07
C GLU A 110 -34.06 5.90 13.09
N ARG A 111 -33.98 5.22 11.95
CA ARG A 111 -34.29 3.80 11.82
C ARG A 111 -33.11 2.93 12.28
N LEU A 112 -31.90 3.32 11.89
CA LEU A 112 -30.69 2.59 12.24
C LEU A 112 -30.31 2.72 13.71
N PHE A 113 -30.60 3.89 14.30
CA PHE A 113 -30.22 4.26 15.67
C PHE A 113 -31.40 4.89 16.43
N PRO A 114 -32.50 4.12 16.62
CA PRO A 114 -33.64 4.62 17.36
C PRO A 114 -33.19 5.11 18.75
N ASP A 115 -33.74 6.21 19.21
CA ASP A 115 -33.45 6.83 20.51
C ASP A 115 -32.05 7.50 20.63
N ARG A 116 -31.18 7.41 19.61
CA ARG A 116 -29.83 7.97 19.64
C ARG A 116 -29.64 9.21 18.76
N VAL A 117 -30.55 9.44 17.82
CA VAL A 117 -30.49 10.60 16.92
C VAL A 117 -30.87 11.88 17.67
N LYS A 118 -29.98 12.86 17.62
CA LYS A 118 -30.22 14.20 18.12
C LYS A 118 -29.78 15.21 17.06
N ASP A 119 -30.69 16.12 16.71
CA ASP A 119 -30.44 17.14 15.67
C ASP A 119 -29.93 16.54 14.33
N GLY A 120 -30.50 15.38 13.94
CA GLY A 120 -30.17 14.68 12.69
C GLY A 120 -28.81 13.96 12.70
N LYS A 121 -28.17 13.77 13.85
CA LYS A 121 -26.88 13.09 13.97
C LYS A 121 -26.80 12.18 15.20
N VAL A 122 -25.88 11.21 15.16
CA VAL A 122 -25.63 10.24 16.24
C VAL A 122 -24.23 10.44 16.76
N LEU A 123 -24.06 10.68 18.08
CA LEU A 123 -22.75 10.67 18.70
C LEU A 123 -22.10 9.30 18.55
N ALA A 124 -20.88 9.27 18.02
CA ALA A 124 -20.11 8.03 17.84
C ALA A 124 -19.43 7.59 19.16
N ASP A 125 -20.23 7.36 20.22
CA ASP A 125 -19.74 7.00 21.55
C ASP A 125 -19.01 5.65 21.59
N TRP A 126 -19.20 4.81 20.55
CA TRP A 126 -18.41 3.59 20.34
C TRP A 126 -16.97 3.85 19.89
N TYR A 127 -16.66 5.08 19.41
CA TYR A 127 -15.35 5.37 18.86
C TYR A 127 -14.35 5.74 19.95
N ASN A 128 -13.43 4.79 20.23
CA ASN A 128 -12.39 4.90 21.24
C ASN A 128 -11.02 4.65 20.60
N SER A 129 -10.69 5.42 19.58
CA SER A 129 -9.50 5.22 18.78
C SER A 129 -8.91 6.55 18.29
N LYS A 130 -7.89 6.45 17.44
CA LYS A 130 -7.26 7.59 16.82
C LYS A 130 -7.89 7.84 15.44
N LEU A 131 -8.29 9.09 15.20
CA LEU A 131 -8.66 9.60 13.90
C LEU A 131 -7.48 10.37 13.32
N ILE A 132 -7.12 10.07 12.08
CA ILE A 132 -6.03 10.72 11.36
C ILE A 132 -6.63 11.64 10.30
N ILE A 133 -6.46 12.94 10.48
CA ILE A 133 -6.88 13.95 9.52
C ILE A 133 -5.68 14.27 8.62
N PRO A 134 -5.82 14.11 7.30
CA PRO A 134 -4.76 14.42 6.36
C PRO A 134 -4.41 15.91 6.36
N LYS A 135 -3.14 16.21 6.40
CA LYS A 135 -2.56 17.53 6.15
C LYS A 135 -1.46 17.38 5.08
N GLY A 136 -1.57 18.15 4.01
CA GLY A 136 -0.62 18.04 2.90
C GLY A 136 -0.83 16.82 1.99
N ASN A 137 0.20 16.49 1.22
CA ASN A 137 0.12 15.47 0.18
C ASN A 137 0.24 14.04 0.74
N VAL A 138 -0.28 13.09 -0.04
CA VAL A 138 -0.08 11.66 0.23
C VAL A 138 1.41 11.34 0.10
N LEU A 139 1.97 10.70 1.10
CA LEU A 139 3.36 10.26 1.14
C LEU A 139 3.47 8.78 0.72
N ARG A 140 2.57 7.94 1.21
CA ARG A 140 2.48 6.51 0.86
C ARG A 140 1.03 6.04 0.87
N TRP A 141 0.78 5.05 0.06
CA TRP A 141 -0.49 4.35 -0.06
C TRP A 141 -0.26 2.83 -0.03
N ASP A 142 -1.11 2.08 0.64
CA ASP A 142 -1.00 0.62 0.76
C ASP A 142 -1.50 -0.16 -0.48
N GLY A 143 -1.93 0.57 -1.51
CA GLY A 143 -2.49 -0.01 -2.73
C GLY A 143 -3.99 -0.27 -2.66
N ILE A 144 -4.61 -0.20 -1.48
CA ILE A 144 -6.02 -0.54 -1.25
C ILE A 144 -6.79 0.63 -0.63
N PHE A 145 -6.45 1.00 0.59
CA PHE A 145 -7.24 1.95 1.37
C PHE A 145 -6.40 2.93 2.19
N SER A 146 -5.47 2.44 3.03
CA SER A 146 -4.76 3.27 3.99
C SER A 146 -3.74 4.20 3.31
N ARG A 147 -3.66 5.43 3.79
CA ARG A 147 -2.71 6.42 3.32
C ARG A 147 -1.93 7.01 4.49
N THR A 148 -0.68 7.33 4.22
CA THR A 148 0.16 8.14 5.09
C THR A 148 0.40 9.47 4.39
N TYR A 149 0.29 10.57 5.12
CA TYR A 149 0.47 11.90 4.59
C TYR A 149 1.75 12.53 5.13
N ILE A 150 2.29 13.51 4.42
CA ILE A 150 3.50 14.24 4.85
C ILE A 150 3.31 14.80 6.25
N GLU A 151 2.14 15.37 6.50
CA GLU A 151 1.70 15.86 7.81
C GLU A 151 0.31 15.32 8.10
N GLU A 152 0.06 14.97 9.35
CA GLU A 152 -1.20 14.46 9.84
C GLU A 152 -1.59 15.13 11.15
N GLU A 153 -2.87 15.39 11.35
CA GLU A 153 -3.41 15.71 12.66
C GLU A 153 -4.04 14.44 13.26
N HIS A 154 -3.48 13.98 14.36
CA HIS A 154 -3.97 12.83 15.10
C HIS A 154 -4.88 13.29 16.24
N LEU A 155 -6.13 12.89 16.19
CA LEU A 155 -7.13 13.11 17.23
C LEU A 155 -7.38 11.80 17.95
N THR A 156 -7.16 11.78 19.26
CA THR A 156 -7.50 10.60 20.07
C THR A 156 -8.86 10.79 20.69
N PHE A 157 -9.72 9.79 20.55
CA PHE A 157 -11.10 9.82 21.05
C PHE A 157 -11.31 8.85 22.19
N GLN A 158 -12.19 9.23 23.10
CA GLN A 158 -12.79 8.38 24.10
C GLN A 158 -14.29 8.64 24.13
N ASN A 159 -15.10 7.59 23.94
CA ASN A 159 -16.57 7.69 23.85
C ASN A 159 -17.03 8.77 22.86
N GLY A 160 -16.40 8.84 21.69
CA GLY A 160 -16.72 9.81 20.67
C GLY A 160 -16.23 11.23 20.91
N HIS A 161 -15.59 11.54 22.04
CA HIS A 161 -15.06 12.85 22.36
C HIS A 161 -13.54 12.90 22.23
N ILE A 162 -13.01 14.02 21.75
CA ILE A 162 -11.57 14.24 21.63
C ILE A 162 -10.98 14.43 23.03
N ILE A 163 -9.98 13.61 23.33
CA ILE A 163 -9.18 13.73 24.56
C ILE A 163 -7.75 14.23 24.28
N SER A 164 -7.28 14.17 23.04
CA SER A 164 -5.94 14.62 22.66
C SER A 164 -5.87 15.00 21.20
N ARG A 165 -5.04 16.00 20.87
CA ARG A 165 -4.69 16.43 19.53
C ARG A 165 -3.17 16.48 19.38
N LYS A 166 -2.64 15.98 18.26
CA LYS A 166 -1.22 16.01 17.98
C LYS A 166 -0.98 16.17 16.48
N ILE A 167 -0.13 17.11 16.09
CA ILE A 167 0.40 17.18 14.72
C ILE A 167 1.59 16.22 14.60
N VAL A 168 1.59 15.44 13.54
CA VAL A 168 2.59 14.43 13.23
C VAL A 168 3.21 14.73 11.87
N GLN A 169 4.54 14.82 11.84
CA GLN A 169 5.32 14.96 10.61
C GLN A 169 5.88 13.59 10.22
N ASN A 170 5.49 13.12 9.03
CA ASN A 170 5.90 11.80 8.53
C ASN A 170 7.04 11.85 7.51
N TYR A 171 7.53 13.04 7.19
CA TYR A 171 8.66 13.24 6.29
C TYR A 171 9.72 14.14 6.91
N VAL A 172 10.99 13.75 6.76
CA VAL A 172 12.12 14.58 7.17
C VAL A 172 13.07 14.72 6.00
N ASP A 173 13.15 15.92 5.48
CA ASP A 173 14.11 16.33 4.49
C ASP A 173 15.50 16.40 5.15
N LEU A 174 16.46 15.65 4.64
CA LEU A 174 17.81 15.61 5.17
C LEU A 174 18.74 16.49 4.33
N PRO A 175 19.67 17.22 4.93
CA PRO A 175 20.69 17.93 4.18
C PRO A 175 21.45 16.98 3.24
N ASN A 176 21.38 17.21 1.94
CA ASN A 176 21.91 16.34 0.88
C ASN A 176 21.27 14.93 0.87
N GLY A 177 20.07 14.77 1.39
CA GLY A 177 19.27 13.56 1.26
C GLY A 177 18.75 13.40 -0.17
N ILE A 178 18.50 12.17 -0.55
CA ILE A 178 17.78 11.83 -1.77
C ILE A 178 16.31 11.88 -1.42
N SER A 179 15.55 12.70 -2.14
CA SER A 179 14.11 12.81 -1.92
C SER A 179 13.41 11.46 -2.08
N ARG A 180 12.43 11.23 -1.23
CA ARG A 180 11.52 10.09 -1.29
C ARG A 180 10.07 10.55 -1.55
N LEU A 181 9.90 11.81 -1.92
CA LEU A 181 8.65 12.34 -2.45
C LEU A 181 8.57 11.93 -3.92
N GLU A 182 7.54 11.23 -4.27
CA GLU A 182 7.30 10.74 -5.63
C GLU A 182 6.22 11.58 -6.30
N GLU A 183 6.33 11.79 -7.60
CA GLU A 183 5.30 12.50 -8.37
C GLU A 183 3.98 11.73 -8.37
N ASN A 184 4.06 10.40 -8.38
CA ASN A 184 2.90 9.54 -8.28
C ASN A 184 2.94 8.67 -7.01
N PRO A 185 2.34 9.11 -5.91
CA PRO A 185 2.31 8.33 -4.67
C PRO A 185 1.48 7.04 -4.76
N TYR A 186 0.75 6.84 -5.88
CA TYR A 186 -0.02 5.62 -6.18
C TYR A 186 0.79 4.53 -6.89
N SER A 187 2.02 4.84 -7.32
CA SER A 187 3.01 3.87 -7.81
C SER A 187 4.32 4.07 -7.05
N PRO A 188 4.32 3.80 -5.75
CA PRO A 188 5.45 4.12 -4.89
C PRO A 188 6.69 3.33 -5.29
N ASN A 189 7.84 3.98 -5.10
CA ASN A 189 9.18 3.41 -5.27
C ASN A 189 9.70 3.24 -6.71
N ASN A 190 8.96 3.63 -7.76
CA ASN A 190 9.48 3.52 -9.13
C ASN A 190 10.72 4.41 -9.33
N GLU A 191 10.63 5.68 -8.97
CA GLU A 191 11.75 6.63 -9.08
C GLU A 191 12.94 6.24 -8.20
N ILE A 192 12.63 5.72 -7.00
CA ILE A 192 13.66 5.23 -6.07
C ILE A 192 14.31 3.97 -6.61
N ALA A 193 13.54 3.05 -7.23
CA ALA A 193 14.05 1.85 -7.87
C ALA A 193 15.02 2.21 -9.01
N GLU A 194 14.62 3.11 -9.89
CA GLU A 194 15.48 3.61 -10.98
C GLU A 194 16.78 4.23 -10.43
N MET A 195 16.68 5.04 -9.41
CA MET A 195 17.83 5.69 -8.79
C MET A 195 18.80 4.67 -8.15
N ILE A 196 18.28 3.68 -7.44
CA ILE A 196 19.07 2.58 -6.88
C ILE A 196 19.72 1.77 -8.01
N PHE A 197 18.97 1.42 -9.05
CA PHE A 197 19.47 0.68 -10.20
C PHE A 197 20.58 1.45 -10.93
N ASN A 198 20.34 2.72 -11.26
CA ASN A 198 21.34 3.58 -11.91
C ASN A 198 22.62 3.66 -11.10
N ARG A 199 22.54 3.68 -9.78
CA ARG A 199 23.72 3.63 -8.92
C ARG A 199 24.44 2.29 -8.97
N ILE A 200 23.71 1.19 -9.07
CA ILE A 200 24.28 -0.15 -9.22
C ILE A 200 25.08 -0.25 -10.53
N VAL A 201 24.50 0.20 -11.64
CA VAL A 201 25.14 0.08 -12.96
C VAL A 201 26.18 1.16 -13.27
N SER A 202 26.27 2.20 -12.46
CA SER A 202 27.22 3.32 -12.66
C SER A 202 28.70 2.90 -12.68
N VAL A 203 29.02 1.70 -12.18
CA VAL A 203 30.36 1.12 -12.20
C VAL A 203 30.43 0.06 -13.30
N LYS A 204 31.27 0.30 -14.31
CA LYS A 204 31.48 -0.68 -15.40
C LYS A 204 31.79 -2.06 -14.84
N THR A 205 31.07 -3.06 -15.29
CA THR A 205 31.14 -4.44 -14.80
C THR A 205 30.96 -5.37 -15.97
N ASP A 206 31.70 -6.46 -15.97
CA ASP A 206 31.44 -7.61 -16.84
C ASP A 206 30.37 -8.48 -16.14
N TRP A 207 29.12 -8.23 -16.53
CA TRP A 207 27.98 -8.88 -15.92
C TRP A 207 27.88 -10.34 -16.34
N ASN A 208 28.22 -10.68 -17.61
CA ASN A 208 28.23 -12.05 -18.08
C ASN A 208 29.24 -12.90 -17.29
N ALA A 209 30.47 -12.40 -17.12
CA ALA A 209 31.48 -13.09 -16.33
C ALA A 209 31.13 -13.16 -14.83
N LEU A 210 30.29 -12.26 -14.32
CA LEU A 210 29.79 -12.31 -12.95
C LEU A 210 28.65 -13.34 -12.83
N ASP A 211 27.76 -13.39 -13.81
CA ASP A 211 26.64 -14.33 -13.87
C ASP A 211 27.14 -15.76 -13.88
N GLU A 212 28.10 -16.10 -14.76
CA GLU A 212 28.74 -17.44 -14.83
C GLU A 212 29.40 -17.88 -13.51
N ARG A 213 29.89 -16.93 -12.70
CA ARG A 213 30.52 -17.19 -11.40
C ARG A 213 29.56 -17.34 -10.23
N CYS A 214 28.33 -16.89 -10.41
CA CYS A 214 27.30 -16.93 -9.38
C CYS A 214 26.35 -18.10 -9.66
N TRP A 215 26.24 -19.03 -8.76
CA TRP A 215 25.40 -20.22 -8.92
C TRP A 215 23.94 -19.93 -9.27
N LEU A 216 23.42 -18.81 -8.83
CA LEU A 216 22.05 -18.35 -9.10
C LEU A 216 21.98 -17.27 -10.20
N GLY A 217 23.13 -16.92 -10.80
CA GLY A 217 23.21 -15.82 -11.76
C GLY A 217 23.04 -14.44 -11.11
N VAL A 218 22.89 -13.43 -11.98
CA VAL A 218 22.64 -12.03 -11.58
C VAL A 218 21.16 -11.67 -11.75
N MET A 219 20.46 -12.38 -12.64
CA MET A 219 19.04 -12.17 -12.91
C MET A 219 18.20 -12.60 -11.71
N GLY A 220 17.24 -11.78 -11.29
CA GLY A 220 16.33 -12.12 -10.20
C GLY A 220 15.62 -10.93 -9.58
N ASP A 221 14.76 -11.25 -8.64
CA ASP A 221 14.06 -10.29 -7.79
C ASP A 221 14.95 -9.84 -6.63
N TYR A 222 15.08 -8.55 -6.47
CA TYR A 222 15.84 -7.95 -5.38
C TYR A 222 14.99 -7.01 -4.54
N THR A 223 15.14 -7.13 -3.23
CA THR A 223 14.53 -6.22 -2.26
C THR A 223 15.61 -5.39 -1.58
N PHE A 224 15.54 -4.08 -1.73
CA PHE A 224 16.43 -3.12 -1.10
C PHE A 224 15.74 -2.51 0.10
N ILE A 225 16.32 -2.67 1.29
CA ILE A 225 15.74 -2.15 2.52
C ILE A 225 16.39 -0.82 2.84
N ILE A 226 15.61 0.26 2.74
CA ILE A 226 16.00 1.59 3.23
C ILE A 226 15.64 1.64 4.72
N GLY A 227 16.66 1.70 5.55
CA GLY A 227 16.47 1.73 7.01
C GLY A 227 15.87 3.03 7.50
N ALA A 228 15.41 3.03 8.74
CA ALA A 228 14.83 4.18 9.44
C ALA A 228 15.75 5.42 9.51
N ASN A 229 17.04 5.25 9.23
CA ASN A 229 18.02 6.33 9.17
C ASN A 229 18.31 6.85 7.74
N GLY A 230 17.51 6.42 6.76
CA GLY A 230 17.65 6.79 5.35
C GLY A 230 18.83 6.11 4.63
N ARG A 231 19.46 5.07 5.17
CA ARG A 231 20.54 4.35 4.51
C ARG A 231 20.12 2.95 4.07
N ILE A 232 20.73 2.42 3.02
CA ILE A 232 20.51 1.02 2.64
C ILE A 232 21.00 0.12 3.79
N LYS A 233 20.04 -0.56 4.43
CA LYS A 233 20.27 -1.49 5.54
C LYS A 233 20.72 -2.85 5.03
N SER A 234 19.96 -3.41 4.09
CA SER A 234 20.24 -4.70 3.45
C SER A 234 19.77 -4.71 1.99
N VAL A 235 20.28 -5.69 1.27
CA VAL A 235 19.79 -6.12 -0.04
C VAL A 235 19.54 -7.61 0.08
N GLU A 236 18.33 -8.03 -0.29
CA GLU A 236 17.86 -9.41 -0.23
C GLU A 236 17.53 -9.88 -1.64
N ASP A 237 17.77 -11.12 -1.96
CA ASP A 237 17.25 -11.81 -3.14
C ASP A 237 16.24 -12.88 -2.70
N ASP A 238 15.44 -13.42 -3.62
CA ASP A 238 14.39 -14.38 -3.30
C ASP A 238 14.94 -15.70 -2.70
N PHE A 239 16.24 -15.92 -2.79
CA PHE A 239 16.86 -17.18 -2.40
C PHE A 239 17.79 -17.05 -1.19
N GLN A 240 18.51 -15.92 -1.03
CA GLN A 240 19.46 -15.75 0.06
C GLN A 240 19.78 -14.27 0.38
N GLU A 241 19.67 -13.89 1.64
CA GLU A 241 20.04 -12.55 2.14
C GLU A 241 21.53 -12.20 1.95
N HIS A 242 22.40 -13.15 1.62
CA HIS A 242 23.85 -12.97 1.63
C HIS A 242 24.56 -13.55 0.41
N SER A 243 23.92 -13.51 -0.76
CA SER A 243 24.58 -13.90 -2.00
C SER A 243 25.77 -12.96 -2.33
N ALA A 244 26.63 -13.39 -3.25
CA ALA A 244 27.73 -12.55 -3.72
C ALA A 244 27.20 -11.26 -4.39
N ILE A 245 26.06 -11.38 -5.07
CA ILE A 245 25.40 -10.28 -5.78
C ILE A 245 24.80 -9.28 -4.78
N THR A 246 24.04 -9.73 -3.78
CA THR A 246 23.46 -8.83 -2.77
C THR A 246 24.55 -8.04 -2.02
N ARG A 247 25.67 -8.69 -1.70
CA ARG A 247 26.84 -8.01 -1.10
C ARG A 247 27.47 -6.99 -2.04
N LEU A 248 27.56 -7.29 -3.35
CA LEU A 248 28.06 -6.37 -4.36
C LEU A 248 27.15 -5.14 -4.45
N PHE A 249 25.83 -5.35 -4.59
CA PHE A 249 24.86 -4.26 -4.69
C PHE A 249 24.90 -3.39 -3.44
N LYS A 250 24.83 -3.98 -2.25
CA LYS A 250 24.96 -3.22 -1.00
C LYS A 250 26.25 -2.39 -0.92
N ARG A 251 27.36 -2.92 -1.40
CA ARG A 251 28.63 -2.19 -1.42
C ARG A 251 28.59 -0.99 -2.36
N ARG A 252 27.95 -1.11 -3.55
CA ARG A 252 27.79 -0.01 -4.51
C ARG A 252 26.91 1.10 -4.01
N LEU A 253 25.93 0.75 -3.20
CA LEU A 253 24.96 1.69 -2.61
C LEU A 253 25.49 2.39 -1.34
N ARG A 254 26.72 2.06 -0.91
CA ARG A 254 27.34 2.78 0.23
C ARG A 254 27.40 4.28 -0.06
N GLY A 255 27.03 5.07 0.93
CA GLY A 255 27.03 6.53 0.83
C GLY A 255 25.73 7.13 0.33
N LEU A 256 24.82 6.36 -0.26
CA LEU A 256 23.47 6.86 -0.51
C LEU A 256 22.79 7.16 0.82
N ARG A 257 22.14 8.32 0.87
CA ARG A 257 21.36 8.74 2.02
C ARG A 257 20.05 9.31 1.52
N PHE A 258 18.98 8.65 1.85
CA PHE A 258 17.62 9.04 1.53
C PHE A 258 17.04 9.89 2.66
N ASP A 259 16.05 10.69 2.34
CA ASP A 259 15.22 11.35 3.33
C ASP A 259 14.50 10.33 4.20
N ILE A 260 14.05 10.75 5.37
CA ILE A 260 13.44 9.84 6.33
C ILE A 260 11.93 9.88 6.17
N ILE A 261 11.34 8.71 5.94
CA ILE A 261 9.90 8.50 6.05
C ILE A 261 9.57 8.00 7.44
N LYS A 262 8.46 8.48 7.97
CA LYS A 262 7.89 8.05 9.23
C LYS A 262 6.49 7.50 9.01
N PHE A 263 6.10 6.60 9.86
CA PHE A 263 4.74 6.12 9.96
C PHE A 263 4.22 6.42 11.38
N ASN A 264 3.13 7.18 11.49
CA ASN A 264 2.64 7.70 12.77
C ASN A 264 3.68 8.51 13.58
N GLY A 265 4.61 9.18 12.89
CA GLY A 265 5.68 9.96 13.50
C GLY A 265 6.94 9.18 13.87
N GLU A 266 6.94 7.85 13.75
CA GLU A 266 8.09 6.99 14.02
C GLU A 266 8.84 6.64 12.73
N PRO A 267 10.19 6.73 12.69
CA PRO A 267 10.98 6.39 11.52
C PRO A 267 10.69 4.96 11.03
N TYR A 268 10.47 4.82 9.74
CA TYR A 268 10.01 3.59 9.11
C TYR A 268 11.04 3.03 8.14
N GLU A 269 11.19 1.69 8.13
CA GLU A 269 11.99 0.97 7.13
C GLU A 269 11.12 0.68 5.91
N GLU A 270 11.61 1.01 4.72
CA GLU A 270 10.90 0.78 3.48
C GLU A 270 11.58 -0.27 2.61
N ARG A 271 10.78 -1.11 1.98
CA ARG A 271 11.22 -2.16 1.08
C ARG A 271 10.95 -1.72 -0.36
N VAL A 272 12.01 -1.56 -1.14
CA VAL A 272 11.94 -1.27 -2.58
C VAL A 272 12.27 -2.54 -3.32
N ARG A 273 11.31 -3.11 -4.06
CA ARG A 273 11.46 -4.36 -4.79
C ARG A 273 11.38 -4.11 -6.29
N PHE A 274 12.31 -4.70 -7.02
CA PHE A 274 12.29 -4.72 -8.48
C PHE A 274 13.06 -5.92 -9.01
N PHE A 275 12.75 -6.31 -10.24
CA PHE A 275 13.42 -7.38 -10.95
C PHE A 275 14.57 -6.81 -11.79
N ILE A 276 15.71 -7.48 -11.74
CA ILE A 276 16.87 -7.20 -12.58
C ILE A 276 17.02 -8.35 -13.57
N ASP A 277 17.07 -8.01 -14.86
CA ASP A 277 17.38 -8.90 -15.95
C ASP A 277 18.79 -8.67 -16.48
N LEU A 278 19.33 -9.62 -17.23
CA LEU A 278 20.65 -9.55 -17.88
C LEU A 278 20.49 -9.68 -19.39
N ASP A 279 20.77 -8.59 -20.13
CA ASP A 279 20.99 -8.69 -21.57
C ASP A 279 22.42 -9.20 -21.82
N GLU A 280 22.53 -10.52 -22.07
CA GLU A 280 23.81 -11.19 -22.29
C GLU A 280 24.53 -10.64 -23.53
N ASN A 281 23.81 -10.21 -24.59
CA ASN A 281 24.37 -9.68 -25.81
C ASN A 281 25.00 -8.31 -25.60
N ALA A 282 24.35 -7.46 -24.83
CA ALA A 282 24.84 -6.14 -24.49
C ALA A 282 25.79 -6.17 -23.27
N ASN A 283 25.81 -7.26 -22.49
CA ASN A 283 26.47 -7.35 -21.18
C ASN A 283 26.02 -6.24 -20.22
N GLU A 284 24.70 -6.00 -20.19
CA GLU A 284 24.06 -4.92 -19.42
C GLU A 284 22.92 -5.46 -18.57
N LEU A 285 22.71 -4.85 -17.41
CA LEU A 285 21.52 -5.12 -16.60
C LEU A 285 20.35 -4.29 -17.08
N VAL A 286 19.16 -4.85 -16.99
CA VAL A 286 17.89 -4.23 -17.35
C VAL A 286 16.97 -4.21 -16.12
N LEU A 287 16.38 -3.06 -15.83
CA LEU A 287 15.44 -2.88 -14.72
C LEU A 287 14.00 -3.15 -15.17
N HIS A 288 13.28 -3.95 -14.38
CA HIS A 288 11.83 -4.08 -14.48
C HIS A 288 11.19 -3.71 -13.14
N VAL A 289 10.45 -2.62 -13.12
CA VAL A 289 9.69 -2.16 -11.94
C VAL A 289 8.28 -2.71 -12.01
N TYR A 290 7.69 -3.08 -10.86
CA TYR A 290 6.38 -3.71 -10.76
C TYR A 290 5.22 -2.70 -10.71
#